data_644e7b52a9ba21796560f99cd8fd79e2
#
_entry.id   644e7b52a9ba21796560f99cd8fd79e2
#
_cell.length_a   1.000
_cell.length_b   1.000
_cell.length_c   1.000
_cell.angle_alpha   90.00
_cell.angle_beta   90.00
_cell.angle_gamma   90.00
#
_symmetry.space_group_name_H-M   'P 1'
#
loop_
_entity.id
_entity.type
_entity.pdbx_description
1 polymer ?
#
loop_
_entity_poly.entity_id
_entity_poly.type
_entity_poly.pdbx_seq_one_letter_code
_entity_poly.pdbx_strand_id
1 'polypeptide(L)'
;MVWRGEEVGWILAAMLLKEVLSSVAEFHTAFRIPNADAPHATLTREEALLRHRLMAEENDEYLEAAENGDVVEVADALGDQLYILAGTMMRHGMQDVIAKVFREIQASNMSKLGSNGEPILREDGKVMKGPSYFRPNIAGILEADAEARAEAPSQVLLDKLAWSVNNEPMPLDRLAHTEMTADSVEVADEVDLMV
;
A
#
# COMPACT_ATOMS: atom_id res chain seq x y z
N MET A 1 -24.77 -19.49 -14.82
CA MET A 1 -23.68 -18.96 -15.69
C MET A 1 -23.15 -17.71 -14.99
N VAL A 2 -22.26 -17.91 -14.02
CA VAL A 2 -21.79 -16.84 -13.11
C VAL A 2 -20.49 -16.29 -13.71
N TRP A 3 -20.53 -15.06 -14.01
CA TRP A 3 -19.59 -14.01 -14.37
C TRP A 3 -18.08 -14.32 -14.31
N ARG A 4 -17.52 -14.66 -15.46
CA ARG A 4 -16.06 -14.50 -15.73
C ARG A 4 -15.65 -13.02 -15.74
N GLY A 5 -16.58 -12.08 -15.68
CA GLY A 5 -16.30 -10.64 -15.70
C GLY A 5 -15.77 -10.09 -14.37
N GLU A 6 -16.13 -10.68 -13.24
CA GLU A 6 -15.65 -10.21 -11.94
C GLU A 6 -14.16 -10.49 -11.72
N GLU A 7 -13.68 -11.68 -12.11
CA GLU A 7 -12.25 -12.01 -12.00
C GLU A 7 -11.37 -11.11 -12.87
N VAL A 8 -11.81 -10.83 -14.11
CA VAL A 8 -11.09 -9.91 -15.02
C VAL A 8 -11.08 -8.49 -14.46
N GLY A 9 -12.19 -8.03 -13.88
CA GLY A 9 -12.27 -6.72 -13.23
C GLY A 9 -11.29 -6.58 -12.07
N TRP A 10 -11.17 -7.59 -11.23
CA TRP A 10 -10.22 -7.59 -10.10
C TRP A 10 -8.76 -7.68 -10.54
N ILE A 11 -8.46 -8.39 -11.64
CA ILE A 11 -7.11 -8.45 -12.20
C ILE A 11 -6.71 -7.08 -12.76
N LEU A 12 -7.59 -6.41 -13.49
CA LEU A 12 -7.34 -5.06 -14.01
C LEU A 12 -7.17 -4.04 -12.88
N ALA A 13 -8.03 -4.08 -11.86
CA ALA A 13 -7.91 -3.18 -10.70
C ALA A 13 -6.60 -3.42 -9.93
N ALA A 14 -6.17 -4.66 -9.78
CA ALA A 14 -4.89 -4.99 -9.16
C ALA A 14 -3.70 -4.53 -10.02
N MET A 15 -3.82 -4.56 -11.34
CA MET A 15 -2.81 -4.03 -12.27
C MET A 15 -2.69 -2.51 -12.16
N LEU A 16 -3.81 -1.78 -12.10
CA LEU A 16 -3.82 -0.32 -11.92
C LEU A 16 -3.23 0.09 -10.58
N LEU A 17 -3.59 -0.58 -9.49
CA LEU A 17 -2.99 -0.30 -8.18
C LEU A 17 -1.48 -0.59 -8.17
N LYS A 18 -1.05 -1.67 -8.83
CA LYS A 18 0.37 -1.98 -8.98
C LYS A 18 1.12 -0.93 -9.78
N GLU A 19 0.51 -0.36 -10.82
CA GLU A 19 1.08 0.73 -11.61
C GLU A 19 1.29 1.98 -10.75
N VAL A 20 0.27 2.40 -9.98
CA VAL A 20 0.38 3.52 -9.04
C VAL A 20 1.53 3.29 -8.05
N LEU A 21 1.55 2.14 -7.38
CA LEU A 21 2.61 1.81 -6.43
C LEU A 21 3.99 1.76 -7.08
N SER A 22 4.12 1.26 -8.31
CA SER A 22 5.40 1.21 -9.03
C SER A 22 5.91 2.61 -9.39
N SER A 23 5.01 3.52 -9.82
CA SER A 23 5.37 4.90 -10.12
C SER A 23 5.86 5.65 -8.87
N VAL A 24 5.19 5.46 -7.73
CA VAL A 24 5.62 6.04 -6.46
C VAL A 24 6.92 5.40 -5.95
N ALA A 25 7.14 4.09 -6.21
CA ALA A 25 8.42 3.43 -5.89
C ALA A 25 9.59 4.02 -6.68
N GLU A 26 9.37 4.35 -7.95
CA GLU A 26 10.36 5.03 -8.80
C GLU A 26 10.70 6.41 -8.22
N PHE A 27 9.70 7.20 -7.85
CA PHE A 27 9.90 8.48 -7.17
C PHE A 27 10.69 8.31 -5.87
N HIS A 28 10.26 7.41 -4.97
CA HIS A 28 10.97 7.14 -3.72
C HIS A 28 12.45 6.78 -3.97
N THR A 29 12.72 5.97 -5.00
CA THR A 29 14.09 5.61 -5.38
C THR A 29 14.89 6.82 -5.84
N ALA A 30 14.31 7.65 -6.73
CA ALA A 30 14.97 8.85 -7.24
C ALA A 30 15.28 9.87 -6.14
N PHE A 31 14.38 10.03 -5.18
CA PHE A 31 14.51 10.96 -4.06
C PHE A 31 15.08 10.34 -2.78
N ARG A 32 15.55 9.09 -2.85
CA ARG A 32 16.17 8.36 -1.73
C ARG A 32 15.25 8.19 -0.52
N ILE A 33 13.95 8.10 -0.75
CA ILE A 33 12.96 7.81 0.28
C ILE A 33 12.91 6.28 0.45
N PRO A 34 13.21 5.72 1.63
CA PRO A 34 13.22 4.29 1.82
C PRO A 34 11.81 3.69 1.75
N ASN A 35 11.69 2.47 1.22
CA ASN A 35 10.48 1.66 1.28
C ASN A 35 10.69 0.50 2.25
N ALA A 36 9.63 0.07 2.91
CA ALA A 36 9.71 -1.12 3.74
C ALA A 36 9.40 -2.39 2.92
N ASP A 37 10.11 -3.46 3.19
CA ASP A 37 9.97 -4.74 2.48
C ASP A 37 8.83 -5.61 3.01
N ALA A 38 8.37 -5.35 4.24
CA ALA A 38 7.33 -6.12 4.90
C ALA A 38 6.39 -5.21 5.72
N PRO A 39 5.13 -5.62 5.92
CA PRO A 39 4.16 -4.86 6.72
C PRO A 39 4.66 -4.59 8.13
N HIS A 40 4.67 -3.32 8.54
CA HIS A 40 4.96 -2.90 9.91
C HIS A 40 4.23 -1.60 10.28
N ALA A 41 4.02 -1.38 11.58
CA ALA A 41 3.37 -0.17 12.10
C ALA A 41 4.38 0.91 12.54
N THR A 42 5.66 0.56 12.70
CA THR A 42 6.64 1.39 13.39
C THR A 42 7.37 2.31 12.43
N LEU A 43 6.89 3.53 12.28
CA LEU A 43 7.63 4.67 11.75
C LEU A 43 8.18 5.49 12.92
N THR A 44 9.18 6.32 12.68
CA THR A 44 9.53 7.36 13.67
C THR A 44 8.35 8.30 13.87
N ARG A 45 8.31 8.98 15.00
CA ARG A 45 7.24 9.94 15.26
C ARG A 45 7.21 11.06 14.22
N GLU A 46 8.38 11.55 13.85
CA GLU A 46 8.58 12.61 12.87
C GLU A 46 8.04 12.17 11.50
N GLU A 47 8.34 10.97 11.11
CA GLU A 47 7.90 10.39 9.84
C GLU A 47 6.38 10.16 9.80
N ALA A 48 5.81 9.61 10.87
CA ALA A 48 4.37 9.44 10.99
C ALA A 48 3.63 10.80 10.96
N LEU A 49 4.19 11.84 11.61
CA LEU A 49 3.67 13.20 11.56
C LEU A 49 3.79 13.81 10.16
N LEU A 50 4.90 13.57 9.46
CA LEU A 50 5.06 14.02 8.07
C LEU A 50 3.98 13.40 7.17
N ARG A 51 3.80 12.07 7.20
CA ARG A 51 2.76 11.40 6.43
C ARG A 51 1.35 11.92 6.75
N HIS A 52 1.08 12.17 8.03
CA HIS A 52 -0.19 12.75 8.46
C HIS A 52 -0.41 14.15 7.91
N ARG A 53 0.63 15.02 7.96
CA ARG A 53 0.51 16.40 7.45
C ARG A 53 0.27 16.43 5.95
N LEU A 54 1.03 15.65 5.17
CA LEU A 54 0.84 15.57 3.72
C LEU A 54 -0.59 15.14 3.35
N MET A 55 -1.12 14.09 4.00
CA MET A 55 -2.51 13.68 3.75
C MET A 55 -3.54 14.75 4.17
N ALA A 56 -3.26 15.51 5.23
CA ALA A 56 -4.17 16.56 5.70
C ALA A 56 -4.18 17.75 4.75
N GLU A 57 -3.02 18.14 4.22
CA GLU A 57 -2.84 19.22 3.26
C GLU A 57 -3.68 18.96 2.00
N GLU A 58 -3.50 17.81 1.35
CA GLU A 58 -4.27 17.46 0.16
C GLU A 58 -5.79 17.32 0.44
N ASN A 59 -6.15 16.92 1.65
CA ASN A 59 -7.56 16.87 2.04
C ASN A 59 -8.16 18.27 2.22
N ASP A 60 -7.39 19.23 2.70
CA ASP A 60 -7.82 20.62 2.84
C ASP A 60 -7.89 21.30 1.47
N GLU A 61 -6.94 21.05 0.56
CA GLU A 61 -6.95 21.53 -0.82
C GLU A 61 -8.15 20.99 -1.60
N TYR A 62 -8.46 19.67 -1.44
CA TYR A 62 -9.68 19.11 -2.01
C TYR A 62 -10.94 19.87 -1.55
N LEU A 63 -11.04 20.20 -0.26
CA LEU A 63 -12.20 20.92 0.27
C LEU A 63 -12.31 22.31 -0.36
N GLU A 64 -11.21 23.07 -0.41
CA GLU A 64 -11.16 24.40 -1.02
C GLU A 64 -11.54 24.36 -2.50
N ALA A 65 -10.96 23.44 -3.26
CA ALA A 65 -11.27 23.26 -4.68
C ALA A 65 -12.76 22.91 -4.91
N ALA A 66 -13.31 22.02 -4.09
CA ALA A 66 -14.72 21.62 -4.16
C ALA A 66 -15.66 22.79 -3.83
N GLU A 67 -15.37 23.61 -2.81
CA GLU A 67 -16.14 24.79 -2.44
C GLU A 67 -16.09 25.87 -3.53
N ASN A 68 -14.96 25.99 -4.23
CA ASN A 68 -14.77 26.91 -5.35
C ASN A 68 -15.39 26.40 -6.67
N GLY A 69 -15.77 25.12 -6.73
CA GLY A 69 -16.27 24.48 -7.95
C GLY A 69 -15.20 24.31 -9.03
N ASP A 70 -13.92 24.25 -8.64
CA ASP A 70 -12.79 24.08 -9.56
C ASP A 70 -12.49 22.59 -9.76
N VAL A 71 -12.94 22.08 -10.91
CA VAL A 71 -12.76 20.66 -11.25
C VAL A 71 -11.30 20.29 -11.54
N VAL A 72 -10.47 21.25 -11.93
CA VAL A 72 -9.05 20.99 -12.20
C VAL A 72 -8.33 20.78 -10.87
N GLU A 73 -8.50 21.70 -9.94
CA GLU A 73 -7.92 21.59 -8.59
C GLU A 73 -8.49 20.41 -7.81
N VAL A 74 -9.78 20.06 -7.98
CA VAL A 74 -10.35 18.82 -7.41
C VAL A 74 -9.63 17.58 -7.95
N ALA A 75 -9.32 17.55 -9.24
CA ALA A 75 -8.62 16.41 -9.84
C ALA A 75 -7.16 16.32 -9.38
N ASP A 76 -6.50 17.45 -9.21
CA ASP A 76 -5.14 17.58 -8.70
C ASP A 76 -5.07 17.05 -7.26
N ALA A 77 -5.80 17.61 -6.34
CA ALA A 77 -5.85 17.21 -4.93
C ALA A 77 -6.21 15.72 -4.75
N LEU A 78 -7.13 15.15 -5.55
CA LEU A 78 -7.43 13.72 -5.50
C LEU A 78 -6.28 12.86 -6.05
N GLY A 79 -5.55 13.36 -7.05
CA GLY A 79 -4.34 12.73 -7.58
C GLY A 79 -3.24 12.67 -6.53
N ASP A 80 -3.00 13.77 -5.84
CA ASP A 80 -1.98 13.90 -4.81
C ASP A 80 -2.33 13.13 -3.54
N GLN A 81 -3.60 13.13 -3.13
CA GLN A 81 -4.07 12.21 -2.08
C GLN A 81 -3.72 10.73 -2.40
N LEU A 82 -3.97 10.30 -3.64
CA LEU A 82 -3.64 8.93 -4.07
C LEU A 82 -2.13 8.69 -4.05
N TYR A 83 -1.35 9.67 -4.51
CA TYR A 83 0.12 9.61 -4.54
C TYR A 83 0.71 9.48 -3.13
N ILE A 84 0.31 10.36 -2.22
CA ILE A 84 0.74 10.35 -0.81
C ILE A 84 0.29 9.08 -0.09
N LEU A 85 -0.94 8.63 -0.34
CA LEU A 85 -1.46 7.38 0.22
C LEU A 85 -0.63 6.18 -0.24
N ALA A 86 -0.29 6.10 -1.54
CA ALA A 86 0.57 5.05 -2.08
C ALA A 86 1.96 5.08 -1.44
N GLY A 87 2.58 6.26 -1.31
CA GLY A 87 3.85 6.44 -0.62
C GLY A 87 3.77 6.00 0.85
N THR A 88 2.70 6.33 1.55
CA THR A 88 2.47 5.91 2.93
C THR A 88 2.33 4.38 3.05
N MET A 89 1.60 3.74 2.12
CA MET A 89 1.51 2.28 2.05
C MET A 89 2.90 1.64 1.94
N MET A 90 3.77 2.20 1.10
CA MET A 90 5.13 1.69 0.89
C MET A 90 6.04 1.93 2.09
N ARG A 91 5.87 3.06 2.79
CA ARG A 91 6.58 3.32 4.05
C ARG A 91 6.23 2.30 5.14
N HIS A 92 5.03 1.74 5.10
CA HIS A 92 4.57 0.68 5.98
C HIS A 92 4.71 -0.74 5.40
N GLY A 93 5.34 -0.91 4.23
CA GLY A 93 5.54 -2.22 3.60
C GLY A 93 4.26 -2.92 3.14
N MET A 94 3.20 -2.15 2.81
CA MET A 94 1.88 -2.69 2.48
C MET A 94 1.69 -3.01 0.99
N GLN A 95 2.66 -2.71 0.12
CA GLN A 95 2.55 -2.79 -1.33
C GLN A 95 2.07 -4.15 -1.86
N ASP A 96 2.44 -5.25 -1.23
CA ASP A 96 2.09 -6.60 -1.67
C ASP A 96 0.79 -7.13 -1.03
N VAL A 97 0.34 -6.52 0.06
CA VAL A 97 -0.79 -7.00 0.85
C VAL A 97 -2.03 -6.11 0.73
N ILE A 98 -1.87 -4.83 0.38
CA ILE A 98 -2.96 -3.85 0.41
C ILE A 98 -4.14 -4.20 -0.49
N ALA A 99 -3.91 -4.84 -1.64
CA ALA A 99 -4.99 -5.29 -2.51
C ALA A 99 -5.85 -6.38 -1.86
N LYS A 100 -5.25 -7.26 -1.03
CA LYS A 100 -5.98 -8.27 -0.25
C LYS A 100 -6.77 -7.61 0.87
N VAL A 101 -6.17 -6.64 1.57
CA VAL A 101 -6.81 -5.83 2.61
C VAL A 101 -8.03 -5.08 2.06
N PHE A 102 -7.88 -4.43 0.90
CA PHE A 102 -8.98 -3.70 0.26
C PHE A 102 -10.15 -4.63 -0.10
N ARG A 103 -9.87 -5.82 -0.64
CA ARG A 103 -10.91 -6.81 -0.97
C ARG A 103 -11.68 -7.28 0.27
N GLU A 104 -10.99 -7.51 1.36
CA GLU A 104 -11.61 -7.89 2.63
C GLU A 104 -12.50 -6.76 3.19
N ILE A 105 -12.01 -5.51 3.12
CA ILE A 105 -12.79 -4.32 3.50
C ILE A 105 -14.02 -4.19 2.61
N GLN A 106 -13.89 -4.39 1.30
CA GLN A 106 -15.01 -4.36 0.36
C GLN A 106 -16.03 -5.44 0.68
N ALA A 107 -15.62 -6.68 0.92
CA ALA A 107 -16.52 -7.76 1.30
C ALA A 107 -17.27 -7.45 2.61
N SER A 108 -16.54 -6.94 3.62
CA SER A 108 -17.15 -6.46 4.87
C SER A 108 -18.13 -5.32 4.64
N ASN A 109 -17.82 -4.36 3.77
CA ASN A 109 -18.72 -3.25 3.45
C ASN A 109 -20.01 -3.74 2.75
N MET A 110 -19.89 -4.65 1.79
CA MET A 110 -21.03 -5.24 1.10
C MET A 110 -21.89 -6.10 2.03
N SER A 111 -21.33 -6.71 3.06
CA SER A 111 -22.08 -7.46 4.07
C SER A 111 -22.98 -6.59 4.97
N LYS A 112 -22.92 -5.26 4.86
CA LYS A 112 -23.79 -4.33 5.56
C LYS A 112 -25.23 -4.27 4.98
N LEU A 113 -25.45 -4.82 3.79
CA LEU A 113 -26.76 -4.85 3.18
C LEU A 113 -27.79 -5.61 4.04
N GLY A 114 -29.04 -5.21 3.96
CA GLY A 114 -30.16 -5.92 4.55
C GLY A 114 -30.37 -7.29 3.91
N SER A 115 -31.18 -8.14 4.52
CA SER A 115 -31.53 -9.47 4.00
C SER A 115 -32.21 -9.45 2.63
N ASN A 116 -32.79 -8.32 2.25
CA ASN A 116 -33.39 -8.06 0.94
C ASN A 116 -32.41 -7.52 -0.10
N GLY A 117 -31.10 -7.37 0.25
CA GLY A 117 -30.07 -6.80 -0.61
C GLY A 117 -30.08 -5.27 -0.68
N GLU A 118 -30.96 -4.60 0.09
CA GLU A 118 -31.07 -3.13 0.10
C GLU A 118 -30.24 -2.53 1.23
N PRO A 119 -29.76 -1.26 1.08
CA PRO A 119 -29.03 -0.58 2.12
C PRO A 119 -29.94 -0.24 3.31
N ILE A 120 -29.39 -0.39 4.51
CA ILE A 120 -30.06 0.07 5.75
C ILE A 120 -29.39 1.41 6.10
N LEU A 121 -30.18 2.50 6.00
CA LEU A 121 -29.70 3.84 6.26
C LEU A 121 -30.27 4.40 7.56
N ARG A 122 -29.49 5.15 8.29
CA ARG A 122 -29.94 6.03 9.37
C ARG A 122 -30.50 7.33 8.78
N GLU A 123 -31.25 8.11 9.55
CA GLU A 123 -31.88 9.38 9.11
C GLU A 123 -30.87 10.40 8.54
N ASP A 124 -29.63 10.38 9.01
CA ASP A 124 -28.52 11.21 8.52
C ASP A 124 -27.80 10.63 7.28
N GLY A 125 -28.32 9.56 6.67
CA GLY A 125 -27.76 8.89 5.51
C GLY A 125 -26.63 7.89 5.82
N LYS A 126 -26.27 7.69 7.09
CA LYS A 126 -25.21 6.73 7.45
C LYS A 126 -25.67 5.30 7.22
N VAL A 127 -24.81 4.53 6.48
CA VAL A 127 -25.00 3.10 6.27
C VAL A 127 -24.89 2.35 7.59
N MET A 128 -25.93 1.59 7.92
CA MET A 128 -26.01 0.74 9.10
C MET A 128 -25.58 -0.69 8.77
N LYS A 129 -25.26 -1.46 9.81
CA LYS A 129 -24.88 -2.88 9.67
C LYS A 129 -26.13 -3.74 9.50
N GLY A 130 -26.17 -4.51 8.42
CA GLY A 130 -27.19 -5.52 8.20
C GLY A 130 -26.95 -6.79 9.01
N PRO A 131 -27.89 -7.76 8.94
CA PRO A 131 -27.84 -8.99 9.74
C PRO A 131 -26.66 -9.91 9.37
N SER A 132 -26.13 -9.79 8.15
CA SER A 132 -25.01 -10.58 7.65
C SER A 132 -23.66 -9.88 7.82
N TYR A 133 -23.63 -8.72 8.50
CA TYR A 133 -22.40 -7.98 8.69
C TYR A 133 -21.33 -8.79 9.42
N PHE A 134 -20.14 -8.80 8.84
CA PHE A 134 -18.92 -9.30 9.49
C PHE A 134 -17.84 -8.22 9.54
N ARG A 135 -17.01 -8.28 10.56
CA ARG A 135 -15.84 -7.40 10.68
C ARG A 135 -14.72 -7.92 9.78
N PRO A 136 -14.01 -7.06 9.00
CA PRO A 136 -12.92 -7.52 8.15
C PRO A 136 -11.80 -8.16 8.98
N ASN A 137 -11.28 -9.29 8.52
CA ASN A 137 -10.19 -10.03 9.16
C ASN A 137 -8.82 -9.58 8.62
N ILE A 138 -8.45 -8.33 8.90
CA ILE A 138 -7.16 -7.78 8.47
C ILE A 138 -5.98 -8.50 9.13
N ALA A 139 -6.12 -8.90 10.40
CA ALA A 139 -5.09 -9.63 11.13
C ALA A 139 -4.71 -10.93 10.41
N GLY A 140 -5.69 -11.75 10.05
CA GLY A 140 -5.43 -13.01 9.34
C GLY A 140 -4.79 -12.82 7.96
N ILE A 141 -5.06 -11.70 7.27
CA ILE A 141 -4.40 -11.38 6.01
C ILE A 141 -2.91 -11.07 6.24
N LEU A 142 -2.59 -10.30 7.28
CA LEU A 142 -1.21 -9.94 7.60
C LEU A 142 -0.43 -11.14 8.14
N GLU A 143 -1.06 -12.01 8.94
CA GLU A 143 -0.48 -13.27 9.43
C GLU A 143 -0.13 -14.18 8.25
N ALA A 144 -1.07 -14.41 7.33
CA ALA A 144 -0.83 -15.23 6.15
C ALA A 144 0.26 -14.64 5.21
N ASP A 145 0.37 -13.32 5.12
CA ASP A 145 1.46 -12.67 4.38
C ASP A 145 2.81 -12.88 5.06
N ALA A 146 2.87 -12.76 6.37
CA ALA A 146 4.09 -13.00 7.16
C ALA A 146 4.55 -14.45 7.06
N GLU A 147 3.63 -15.43 7.14
CA GLU A 147 3.93 -16.85 6.95
C GLU A 147 4.49 -17.12 5.54
N ALA A 148 3.82 -16.59 4.50
CA ALA A 148 4.27 -16.75 3.12
C ALA A 148 5.67 -16.15 2.87
N ARG A 149 5.98 -15.00 3.51
CA ARG A 149 7.32 -14.39 3.45
C ARG A 149 8.37 -15.23 4.19
N ALA A 150 8.01 -15.83 5.31
CA ALA A 150 8.90 -16.70 6.08
C ALA A 150 9.23 -18.01 5.34
N GLU A 151 8.28 -18.52 4.56
CA GLU A 151 8.45 -19.74 3.75
C GLU A 151 9.14 -19.46 2.40
N ALA A 152 9.10 -18.21 1.92
CA ALA A 152 9.74 -17.85 0.66
C ALA A 152 11.27 -18.03 0.77
N PRO A 153 11.92 -18.72 -0.19
CA PRO A 153 13.37 -18.83 -0.19
C PRO A 153 13.97 -17.43 -0.27
N SER A 154 14.98 -17.16 0.56
CA SER A 154 15.68 -15.88 0.52
C SER A 154 16.25 -15.64 -0.88
N GLN A 155 16.31 -14.35 -1.32
CA GLN A 155 16.90 -14.00 -2.62
C GLN A 155 18.32 -14.57 -2.74
N VAL A 156 19.07 -14.58 -1.64
CA VAL A 156 20.41 -15.19 -1.56
C VAL A 156 20.38 -16.69 -1.89
N LEU A 157 19.35 -17.40 -1.43
CA LEU A 157 19.21 -18.83 -1.74
C LEU A 157 18.82 -19.04 -3.21
N LEU A 158 17.92 -18.21 -3.74
CA LEU A 158 17.55 -18.25 -5.15
C LEU A 158 18.72 -17.92 -6.06
N ASP A 159 19.52 -16.92 -5.71
CA ASP A 159 20.74 -16.55 -6.45
C ASP A 159 21.80 -17.67 -6.39
N LYS A 160 21.96 -18.32 -5.25
CA LYS A 160 22.83 -19.50 -5.10
C LYS A 160 22.36 -20.67 -5.95
N LEU A 161 21.05 -20.92 -5.99
CA LEU A 161 20.47 -22.00 -6.81
C LEU A 161 20.62 -21.69 -8.30
N ALA A 162 20.30 -20.45 -8.72
CA ALA A 162 20.48 -20.02 -10.11
C ALA A 162 21.94 -20.09 -10.55
N TRP A 163 22.87 -19.74 -9.66
CA TRP A 163 24.30 -19.83 -9.90
C TRP A 163 24.76 -21.30 -10.02
N SER A 164 24.31 -22.19 -9.15
CA SER A 164 24.69 -23.60 -9.18
C SER A 164 24.23 -24.34 -10.46
N VAL A 165 23.10 -23.90 -11.04
CA VAL A 165 22.60 -24.44 -12.31
C VAL A 165 23.50 -24.07 -13.49
N ASN A 166 24.21 -22.94 -13.42
CA ASN A 166 25.11 -22.46 -14.46
C ASN A 166 26.55 -22.95 -14.32
N ASN A 167 26.86 -23.83 -13.35
CA ASN A 167 28.16 -24.50 -13.13
C ASN A 167 29.37 -23.57 -12.86
N GLU A 168 29.19 -22.34 -12.42
CA GLU A 168 30.28 -21.44 -12.06
C GLU A 168 30.27 -21.13 -10.55
N PRO A 169 31.43 -21.10 -9.84
CA PRO A 169 31.48 -20.72 -8.43
C PRO A 169 31.17 -19.22 -8.25
N MET A 170 30.33 -18.87 -7.27
CA MET A 170 29.95 -17.48 -6.99
C MET A 170 31.17 -16.67 -6.55
N PRO A 171 31.47 -15.49 -7.15
CA PRO A 171 32.54 -14.62 -6.73
C PRO A 171 32.38 -14.17 -5.27
N LEU A 172 33.45 -14.22 -4.49
CA LEU A 172 33.45 -13.93 -3.05
C LEU A 172 33.11 -12.47 -2.71
N ASP A 173 33.27 -11.55 -3.66
CA ASP A 173 32.94 -10.13 -3.53
C ASP A 173 31.44 -9.85 -3.42
N ARG A 174 30.59 -10.70 -3.98
CA ARG A 174 29.12 -10.60 -3.82
C ARG A 174 28.60 -11.15 -2.48
N LEU A 175 29.34 -12.05 -1.84
CA LEU A 175 28.96 -12.58 -0.52
C LEU A 175 29.20 -11.56 0.60
N ALA A 176 30.11 -10.60 0.40
CA ALA A 176 30.47 -9.60 1.40
C ALA A 176 29.50 -8.40 1.49
N HIS A 177 28.67 -8.17 0.47
CA HIS A 177 27.71 -7.04 0.46
C HIS A 177 26.37 -7.30 1.17
N THR A 178 26.13 -8.53 1.63
CA THR A 178 24.85 -8.90 2.25
C THR A 178 24.87 -8.73 3.79
N GLU A 179 26.02 -8.43 4.39
CA GLU A 179 26.16 -8.29 5.85
C GLU A 179 26.39 -6.85 6.36
N MET A 180 26.46 -5.84 5.47
CA MET A 180 26.76 -4.45 5.86
C MET A 180 25.71 -3.44 5.38
N THR A 181 24.51 -3.47 5.96
CA THR A 181 23.63 -2.30 5.97
C THR A 181 22.81 -2.20 7.26
N ALA A 182 23.51 -2.19 8.39
CA ALA A 182 22.98 -1.70 9.64
C ALA A 182 24.07 -0.85 10.28
N ASP A 183 24.24 0.37 9.84
CA ASP A 183 24.76 1.54 10.58
C ASP A 183 25.28 2.56 9.58
N SER A 184 24.59 3.63 9.49
CA SER A 184 25.01 5.02 9.20
C SER A 184 23.95 5.74 8.34
N VAL A 185 22.92 6.24 9.00
CA VAL A 185 22.13 7.36 8.48
C VAL A 185 22.51 8.58 9.32
N GLU A 186 23.45 9.36 8.83
CA GLU A 186 23.55 10.76 9.21
C GLU A 186 22.30 11.50 8.69
N VAL A 187 21.59 12.11 9.62
CA VAL A 187 20.42 12.94 9.37
C VAL A 187 20.90 14.20 8.63
N ALA A 188 20.52 14.34 7.38
CA ALA A 188 20.62 15.60 6.67
C ALA A 188 19.40 16.46 7.05
N ASP A 189 19.67 17.61 7.64
CA ASP A 189 18.71 18.65 7.99
C ASP A 189 17.94 19.16 6.78
N GLU A 190 16.65 19.44 7.04
CA GLU A 190 15.73 20.28 6.28
C GLU A 190 15.87 20.28 4.75
N VAL A 191 15.14 19.41 4.10
CA VAL A 191 14.71 19.64 2.72
C VAL A 191 13.20 19.86 2.79
N ASP A 192 12.81 21.08 2.46
CA ASP A 192 11.44 21.48 2.16
C ASP A 192 11.02 20.65 0.93
N LEU A 193 10.41 19.52 1.16
CA LEU A 193 9.91 18.59 0.13
C LEU A 193 8.48 18.98 -0.16
N MET A 194 8.33 19.89 -1.13
CA MET A 194 7.12 19.96 -1.93
C MET A 194 6.85 18.58 -2.57
N VAL A 195 5.60 18.13 -2.40
CA VAL A 195 4.90 16.92 -2.88
C VAL A 195 5.03 15.69 -1.99
#